data_79e0aef331efb0ee3c88bd9b3cc34cfb
#
_entry.id   79e0aef331efb0ee3c88bd9b3cc34cfb
#
_cell.length_a   1.000
_cell.length_b   1.000
_cell.length_c   1.000
_cell.angle_alpha   90.00
_cell.angle_beta   90.00
_cell.angle_gamma   90.00
#
_symmetry.space_group_name_H-M   'P 1'
#
loop_
_entity.id
_entity.type
_entity.pdbx_description
1 polymer ?
#
loop_
_entity_poly.entity_id
_entity_poly.type
_entity_poly.pdbx_seq_one_letter_code
_entity_poly.pdbx_strand_id
1 'polypeptide(L)'
;MHLEILALRHQLAVLQRRKKRVSLVAADRLPQRIVATDFLVVRTVSFRLLFVFVVVGHHRRRAIHFNVTAHPMAEWTARQIAEAFPLGSAPRYLLHDRDCIYGAAFHQRVAEMGILEVLTAPRSPWQNAYAERFIGSLRRECLDHIIIFNESSLKRILKTYFEYHQQSRTHLSLEKDAPASRAVQLPELGKVIELPQVGGLHHRYERRAA
;
A
#
# COMPACT_ATOMS: atom_id res chain seq x y z
N MET A 1 4.71 5.70 -37.37
CA MET A 1 5.33 6.34 -36.16
C MET A 1 4.78 7.75 -35.85
N HIS A 2 4.77 8.72 -36.78
CA HIS A 2 4.20 10.08 -36.50
C HIS A 2 2.67 10.11 -36.27
N LEU A 3 1.90 9.31 -36.99
CA LEU A 3 0.45 9.22 -36.86
C LEU A 3 -0.01 8.55 -35.56
N GLU A 4 0.71 7.55 -35.05
CA GLU A 4 0.42 6.89 -33.76
C GLU A 4 0.63 7.85 -32.58
N ILE A 5 1.71 8.64 -32.62
CA ILE A 5 1.96 9.65 -31.58
C ILE A 5 0.88 10.73 -31.57
N LEU A 6 0.38 11.12 -32.72
CA LEU A 6 -0.75 12.06 -32.83
C LEU A 6 -2.06 11.48 -32.30
N ALA A 7 -2.34 10.21 -32.61
CA ALA A 7 -3.53 9.52 -32.10
C ALA A 7 -3.50 9.36 -30.59
N LEU A 8 -2.35 8.97 -30.01
CA LEU A 8 -2.15 8.86 -28.56
C LEU A 8 -2.26 10.20 -27.85
N ARG A 9 -1.70 11.27 -28.43
CA ARG A 9 -1.84 12.64 -27.90
C ARG A 9 -3.30 13.12 -27.96
N HIS A 10 -4.02 12.80 -29.01
CA HIS A 10 -5.45 13.12 -29.13
C HIS A 10 -6.29 12.36 -28.11
N GLN A 11 -6.04 11.06 -27.89
CA GLN A 11 -6.68 10.25 -26.86
C GLN A 11 -6.39 10.79 -25.46
N LEU A 12 -5.16 11.20 -25.19
CA LEU A 12 -4.78 11.82 -23.91
C LEU A 12 -5.51 13.15 -23.70
N ALA A 13 -5.62 13.98 -24.74
CA ALA A 13 -6.34 15.27 -24.68
C ALA A 13 -7.85 15.07 -24.46
N VAL A 14 -8.45 14.05 -25.08
CA VAL A 14 -9.86 13.69 -24.88
C VAL A 14 -10.11 13.17 -23.46
N LEU A 15 -9.22 12.35 -22.91
CA LEU A 15 -9.28 11.87 -21.54
C LEU A 15 -9.09 13.01 -20.52
N GLN A 16 -8.21 13.97 -20.83
CA GLN A 16 -8.02 15.15 -19.99
C GLN A 16 -9.21 16.11 -20.03
N ARG A 17 -9.91 16.27 -21.16
CA ARG A 17 -11.14 17.09 -21.27
C ARG A 17 -12.34 16.49 -20.53
N ARG A 18 -12.41 15.18 -20.36
CA ARG A 18 -13.47 14.50 -19.58
C ARG A 18 -13.32 14.64 -18.06
N LYS A 19 -12.19 15.12 -17.57
CA LYS A 19 -12.06 15.48 -16.15
C LYS A 19 -12.76 16.83 -15.91
N LYS A 20 -14.04 16.81 -15.57
CA LYS A 20 -14.63 17.92 -14.81
C LYS A 20 -13.71 18.18 -13.62
N ARG A 21 -13.09 19.35 -13.58
CA ARG A 21 -12.34 19.81 -12.39
C ARG A 21 -13.34 19.85 -11.24
N VAL A 22 -13.26 18.84 -10.38
CA VAL A 22 -13.93 18.87 -9.08
C VAL A 22 -13.27 20.00 -8.31
N SER A 23 -14.06 20.98 -7.88
CA SER A 23 -13.58 22.10 -7.06
C SER A 23 -12.90 21.57 -5.80
N LEU A 24 -11.64 21.93 -5.59
CA LEU A 24 -10.73 21.38 -4.59
C LEU A 24 -11.02 21.75 -3.13
N VAL A 25 -12.12 22.43 -2.82
CA VAL A 25 -12.47 22.83 -1.44
C VAL A 25 -12.91 21.65 -0.55
N ALA A 26 -13.36 20.54 -1.16
CA ALA A 26 -13.58 19.26 -0.44
C ALA A 26 -12.43 18.27 -0.61
N ALA A 27 -11.42 18.61 -1.42
CA ALA A 27 -10.35 17.68 -1.83
C ALA A 27 -9.33 17.40 -0.75
N ASP A 28 -9.13 18.29 0.22
CA ASP A 28 -8.11 18.11 1.26
C ASP A 28 -8.42 16.94 2.23
N ARG A 29 -9.68 16.50 2.30
CA ARG A 29 -10.10 15.35 3.12
C ARG A 29 -10.33 14.07 2.34
N LEU A 30 -10.39 14.12 1.00
CA LEU A 30 -10.61 12.94 0.16
C LEU A 30 -9.52 11.88 0.29
N PRO A 31 -8.21 12.22 0.27
CA PRO A 31 -7.16 11.20 0.42
C PRO A 31 -7.21 10.42 1.72
N GLN A 32 -7.71 11.03 2.80
CA GLN A 32 -7.88 10.37 4.11
C GLN A 32 -8.97 9.29 4.10
N ARG A 33 -9.87 9.35 3.11
CA ARG A 33 -11.04 8.49 2.99
C ARG A 33 -10.90 7.42 1.91
N ILE A 34 -9.78 7.42 1.20
CA ILE A 34 -9.50 6.46 0.11
C ILE A 34 -8.43 5.48 0.57
N VAL A 35 -8.75 4.23 0.41
CA VAL A 35 -7.85 3.12 0.66
C VAL A 35 -7.78 2.26 -0.59
N ALA A 36 -6.61 1.73 -0.86
CA ALA A 36 -6.39 0.77 -1.94
C ALA A 36 -6.01 -0.58 -1.35
N THR A 37 -6.46 -1.65 -1.99
CA THR A 37 -6.01 -3.00 -1.65
C THR A 37 -5.53 -3.73 -2.89
N ASP A 38 -4.63 -4.68 -2.69
CA ASP A 38 -4.02 -5.45 -3.76
C ASP A 38 -3.38 -6.72 -3.21
N PHE A 39 -3.07 -7.65 -4.09
CA PHE A 39 -2.38 -8.88 -3.78
C PHE A 39 -0.98 -8.93 -4.39
N LEU A 40 -0.06 -9.46 -3.63
CA LEU A 40 1.32 -9.75 -4.02
C LEU A 40 1.57 -11.24 -3.88
N VAL A 41 2.05 -11.89 -4.93
CA VAL A 41 2.44 -13.30 -4.88
C VAL A 41 3.91 -13.41 -4.55
N VAL A 42 4.23 -14.25 -3.55
CA VAL A 42 5.59 -14.54 -3.10
C VAL A 42 5.82 -16.05 -3.19
N ARG A 43 6.97 -16.45 -3.75
CA ARG A 43 7.37 -17.85 -3.84
C ARG A 43 8.27 -18.22 -2.68
N THR A 44 8.00 -19.36 -2.04
CA THR A 44 8.86 -19.94 -1.02
C THR A 44 10.05 -20.71 -1.64
N VAL A 45 11.04 -21.04 -0.83
CA VAL A 45 12.18 -21.90 -1.22
C VAL A 45 11.72 -23.28 -1.73
N SER A 46 10.59 -23.79 -1.24
CA SER A 46 9.95 -25.04 -1.70
C SER A 46 8.98 -24.84 -2.88
N PHE A 47 9.07 -23.71 -3.58
CA PHE A 47 8.23 -23.33 -4.73
C PHE A 47 6.72 -23.22 -4.46
N ARG A 48 6.30 -23.22 -3.19
CA ARG A 48 4.90 -22.92 -2.83
C ARG A 48 4.61 -21.45 -3.01
N LEU A 49 3.41 -21.13 -3.48
CA LEU A 49 2.95 -19.74 -3.62
C LEU A 49 2.27 -19.29 -2.34
N LEU A 50 2.64 -18.12 -1.88
CA LEU A 50 1.97 -17.40 -0.81
C LEU A 50 1.41 -16.09 -1.36
N PHE A 51 0.23 -15.73 -0.92
CA PHE A 51 -0.46 -14.51 -1.30
C PHE A 51 -0.43 -13.55 -0.13
N VAL A 52 0.09 -12.37 -0.37
CA VAL A 52 0.13 -11.28 0.60
C VAL A 52 -0.95 -10.28 0.22
N PHE A 53 -1.94 -10.15 1.05
CA PHE A 53 -2.95 -9.10 0.97
C PHE A 53 -2.40 -7.84 1.61
N VAL A 54 -2.52 -6.70 0.95
CA VAL A 54 -2.09 -5.40 1.48
C VAL A 54 -3.20 -4.37 1.40
N VAL A 55 -3.30 -3.54 2.42
CA VAL A 55 -4.24 -2.42 2.49
C VAL A 55 -3.45 -1.13 2.72
N VAL A 56 -3.54 -0.20 1.78
CA VAL A 56 -2.74 1.02 1.74
C VAL A 56 -3.64 2.25 1.71
N GLY A 57 -3.49 3.14 2.67
CA GLY A 57 -4.17 4.43 2.68
C GLY A 57 -3.53 5.42 1.71
N HIS A 58 -4.34 6.14 0.96
CA HIS A 58 -3.83 7.20 0.07
C HIS A 58 -3.24 8.36 0.87
N HIS A 59 -3.85 8.68 2.02
CA HIS A 59 -3.30 9.69 2.91
C HIS A 59 -1.98 9.21 3.52
N ARG A 60 -0.95 10.02 3.35
CA ARG A 60 0.42 9.76 3.82
C ARG A 60 0.97 8.37 3.44
N ARG A 61 0.33 7.65 2.50
CA ARG A 61 0.78 6.32 2.01
C ARG A 61 0.95 5.29 3.12
N ARG A 62 0.07 5.35 4.12
CA ARG A 62 0.14 4.43 5.26
C ARG A 62 -0.18 3.01 4.84
N ALA A 63 0.68 2.08 5.18
CA ALA A 63 0.35 0.67 5.15
C ALA A 63 -0.56 0.37 6.36
N ILE A 64 -1.84 0.10 6.10
CA ILE A 64 -2.87 -0.03 7.14
C ILE A 64 -2.91 -1.45 7.67
N HIS A 65 -2.90 -2.43 6.76
CA HIS A 65 -3.02 -3.83 7.10
C HIS A 65 -2.29 -4.69 6.07
N PHE A 66 -1.83 -5.84 6.51
CA PHE A 66 -1.41 -6.94 5.64
C PHE A 66 -1.70 -8.28 6.30
N ASN A 67 -1.87 -9.29 5.48
CA ASN A 67 -1.84 -10.67 5.95
C ASN A 67 -1.38 -11.60 4.82
N VAL A 68 -1.03 -12.82 5.18
CA VAL A 68 -0.49 -13.83 4.26
C VAL A 68 -1.36 -15.07 4.30
N THR A 69 -1.57 -15.70 3.16
CA THR A 69 -2.25 -16.99 3.06
C THR A 69 -1.72 -17.79 1.87
N ALA A 70 -1.80 -19.12 1.97
CA ALA A 70 -1.60 -20.00 0.82
C ALA A 70 -2.88 -20.17 -0.01
N HIS A 71 -4.05 -19.80 0.54
CA HIS A 71 -5.38 -20.02 -0.04
C HIS A 71 -6.21 -18.73 0.02
N PRO A 72 -6.05 -17.81 -0.95
CA PRO A 72 -6.80 -16.56 -1.00
C PRO A 72 -8.23 -16.82 -1.46
N MET A 73 -9.15 -16.94 -0.52
CA MET A 73 -10.59 -17.09 -0.77
C MET A 73 -11.34 -15.82 -0.41
N ALA A 74 -12.51 -15.60 -1.01
CA ALA A 74 -13.32 -14.41 -0.78
C ALA A 74 -13.70 -14.20 0.69
N GLU A 75 -13.97 -15.28 1.42
CA GLU A 75 -14.29 -15.24 2.86
C GLU A 75 -13.08 -14.82 3.70
N TRP A 76 -11.88 -15.29 3.32
CA TRP A 76 -10.65 -14.88 3.97
C TRP A 76 -10.38 -13.39 3.71
N THR A 77 -10.51 -12.95 2.45
CA THR A 77 -10.30 -11.55 2.06
C THR A 77 -11.31 -10.62 2.73
N ALA A 78 -12.59 -11.04 2.83
CA ALA A 78 -13.63 -10.33 3.57
C ALA A 78 -13.27 -10.15 5.06
N ARG A 79 -12.66 -11.15 5.67
CA ARG A 79 -12.19 -11.09 7.05
C ARG A 79 -11.03 -10.11 7.19
N GLN A 80 -10.09 -10.13 6.23
CA GLN A 80 -8.95 -9.22 6.27
C GLN A 80 -9.35 -7.75 6.16
N ILE A 81 -10.37 -7.42 5.36
CA ILE A 81 -10.84 -6.03 5.27
C ILE A 81 -11.55 -5.60 6.57
N ALA A 82 -12.28 -6.50 7.23
CA ALA A 82 -12.89 -6.21 8.53
C ALA A 82 -11.83 -6.01 9.63
N GLU A 83 -10.76 -6.81 9.63
CA GLU A 83 -9.64 -6.66 10.57
C GLU A 83 -8.86 -5.36 10.33
N ALA A 84 -8.73 -4.92 9.07
CA ALA A 84 -8.07 -3.67 8.72
C ALA A 84 -8.78 -2.43 9.28
N PHE A 85 -10.10 -2.50 9.47
CA PHE A 85 -10.94 -1.37 9.87
C PHE A 85 -11.86 -1.74 11.04
N PRO A 86 -11.36 -1.66 12.29
CA PRO A 86 -12.22 -1.79 13.47
C PRO A 86 -13.37 -0.77 13.44
N LEU A 87 -14.40 -1.02 14.24
CA LEU A 87 -15.63 -0.21 14.31
C LEU A 87 -15.35 1.30 14.29
N GLY A 88 -15.97 2.00 13.37
CA GLY A 88 -15.85 3.46 13.22
C GLY A 88 -14.64 3.96 12.43
N SER A 89 -13.74 3.07 11.99
CA SER A 89 -12.52 3.46 11.22
C SER A 89 -12.60 3.18 9.72
N ALA A 90 -13.75 2.71 9.22
CA ALA A 90 -13.93 2.34 7.82
C ALA A 90 -13.69 3.53 6.87
N PRO A 91 -12.96 3.33 5.77
CA PRO A 91 -12.78 4.35 4.73
C PRO A 91 -14.10 4.59 3.99
N ARG A 92 -14.21 5.70 3.28
CA ARG A 92 -15.37 5.92 2.41
C ARG A 92 -15.25 5.16 1.09
N TYR A 93 -14.05 5.03 0.56
CA TYR A 93 -13.78 4.41 -0.74
C TYR A 93 -12.70 3.35 -0.61
N LEU A 94 -12.95 2.19 -1.20
CA LEU A 94 -12.01 1.09 -1.33
C LEU A 94 -11.72 0.86 -2.81
N LEU A 95 -10.48 1.07 -3.20
CA LEU A 95 -9.99 0.85 -4.56
C LEU A 95 -9.36 -0.54 -4.65
N HIS A 96 -9.77 -1.34 -5.63
CA HIS A 96 -9.15 -2.62 -5.95
C HIS A 96 -9.37 -2.99 -7.43
N ASP A 97 -8.70 -4.01 -7.89
CA ASP A 97 -8.87 -4.54 -9.23
C ASP A 97 -10.06 -5.53 -9.30
N ARG A 98 -10.18 -6.20 -10.44
CA ARG A 98 -11.27 -7.15 -10.73
C ARG A 98 -10.84 -8.61 -10.55
N ASP A 99 -9.86 -8.88 -9.69
CA ASP A 99 -9.44 -10.25 -9.43
C ASP A 99 -10.58 -11.05 -8.79
N CYS A 100 -10.73 -12.32 -9.20
CA CYS A 100 -11.74 -13.22 -8.69
C CYS A 100 -11.60 -13.53 -7.18
N ILE A 101 -10.46 -13.24 -6.59
CA ILE A 101 -10.22 -13.33 -5.15
C ILE A 101 -11.18 -12.40 -4.36
N TYR A 102 -11.60 -11.29 -4.97
CA TYR A 102 -12.63 -10.39 -4.44
C TYR A 102 -14.03 -10.91 -4.84
N GLY A 103 -14.43 -12.06 -4.30
CA GLY A 103 -15.72 -12.67 -4.60
C GLY A 103 -16.89 -12.09 -3.79
N ALA A 104 -18.05 -12.72 -3.90
CA ALA A 104 -19.31 -12.24 -3.31
C ALA A 104 -19.24 -11.95 -1.80
N ALA A 105 -18.56 -12.78 -1.02
CA ALA A 105 -18.39 -12.58 0.42
C ALA A 105 -17.61 -11.30 0.75
N PHE A 106 -16.60 -10.97 -0.07
CA PHE A 106 -15.85 -9.71 0.08
C PHE A 106 -16.72 -8.49 -0.23
N HIS A 107 -17.42 -8.49 -1.37
CA HIS A 107 -18.31 -7.39 -1.76
C HIS A 107 -19.42 -7.16 -0.71
N GLN A 108 -20.03 -8.24 -0.22
CA GLN A 108 -21.02 -8.15 0.84
C GLN A 108 -20.44 -7.51 2.10
N ARG A 109 -19.28 -7.94 2.56
CA ARG A 109 -18.62 -7.38 3.75
C ARG A 109 -18.30 -5.91 3.59
N VAL A 110 -17.76 -5.49 2.44
CA VAL A 110 -17.43 -4.09 2.14
C VAL A 110 -18.70 -3.22 2.16
N ALA A 111 -19.82 -3.73 1.58
CA ALA A 111 -21.10 -3.03 1.60
C ALA A 111 -21.68 -2.91 3.04
N GLU A 112 -21.61 -3.98 3.85
CA GLU A 112 -22.03 -3.97 5.26
C GLU A 112 -21.25 -2.97 6.11
N MET A 113 -19.99 -2.72 5.76
CA MET A 113 -19.15 -1.70 6.41
C MET A 113 -19.42 -0.27 5.91
N GLY A 114 -20.35 -0.09 4.98
CA GLY A 114 -20.68 1.22 4.39
C GLY A 114 -19.59 1.79 3.48
N ILE A 115 -18.70 0.95 2.96
CA ILE A 115 -17.60 1.34 2.09
C ILE A 115 -18.06 1.29 0.63
N LEU A 116 -17.74 2.33 -0.13
CA LEU A 116 -18.00 2.38 -1.57
C LEU A 116 -16.82 1.78 -2.33
N GLU A 117 -17.06 0.71 -3.08
CA GLU A 117 -16.05 0.09 -3.91
C GLU A 117 -15.79 0.89 -5.19
N VAL A 118 -14.53 1.03 -5.52
CA VAL A 118 -14.04 1.67 -6.75
C VAL A 118 -13.20 0.64 -7.51
N LEU A 119 -13.78 0.05 -8.55
CA LEU A 119 -13.09 -0.94 -9.36
C LEU A 119 -12.22 -0.26 -10.41
N THR A 120 -10.97 -0.71 -10.53
CA THR A 120 -10.11 -0.28 -11.63
C THR A 120 -10.63 -0.78 -12.97
N ALA A 121 -10.36 -0.05 -14.05
CA ALA A 121 -10.64 -0.53 -15.38
C ALA A 121 -9.78 -1.76 -15.71
N PRO A 122 -10.26 -2.68 -16.53
CA PRO A 122 -9.46 -3.84 -16.96
C PRO A 122 -8.12 -3.40 -17.54
N ARG A 123 -7.05 -4.12 -17.19
CA ARG A 123 -5.67 -3.84 -17.64
C ARG A 123 -5.17 -2.43 -17.37
N SER A 124 -5.62 -1.81 -16.29
CA SER A 124 -5.27 -0.44 -15.91
C SER A 124 -4.61 -0.35 -14.53
N PRO A 125 -3.45 -0.99 -14.30
CA PRO A 125 -2.78 -1.02 -12.98
C PRO A 125 -2.44 0.38 -12.48
N TRP A 126 -2.17 1.34 -13.37
CA TRP A 126 -1.90 2.73 -12.98
C TRP A 126 -3.05 3.40 -12.22
N GLN A 127 -4.28 2.85 -12.26
CA GLN A 127 -5.40 3.34 -11.46
C GLN A 127 -5.27 2.94 -9.99
N ASN A 128 -4.51 1.87 -9.68
CA ASN A 128 -4.16 1.45 -8.32
C ASN A 128 -2.71 1.82 -7.95
N ALA A 129 -2.23 2.96 -8.42
CA ALA A 129 -0.83 3.37 -8.36
C ALA A 129 -0.23 3.39 -6.93
N TYR A 130 -1.04 3.58 -5.89
CA TYR A 130 -0.57 3.60 -4.50
C TYR A 130 -0.22 2.18 -4.00
N ALA A 131 -1.10 1.21 -4.22
CA ALA A 131 -0.83 -0.18 -3.85
C ALA A 131 0.31 -0.76 -4.71
N GLU A 132 0.27 -0.54 -6.02
CA GLU A 132 1.32 -0.97 -6.95
C GLU A 132 2.71 -0.42 -6.56
N ARG A 133 2.79 0.86 -6.22
CA ARG A 133 4.05 1.48 -5.78
C ARG A 133 4.52 0.92 -4.44
N PHE A 134 3.60 0.68 -3.51
CA PHE A 134 3.92 0.05 -2.23
C PHE A 134 4.47 -1.36 -2.44
N ILE A 135 3.79 -2.18 -3.24
CA ILE A 135 4.23 -3.54 -3.60
C ILE A 135 5.60 -3.52 -4.29
N GLY A 136 5.79 -2.61 -5.24
CA GLY A 136 7.07 -2.43 -5.92
C GLY A 136 8.21 -2.05 -4.96
N SER A 137 7.95 -1.23 -3.95
CA SER A 137 8.93 -0.91 -2.91
C SER A 137 9.20 -2.10 -2.01
N LEU A 138 8.17 -2.79 -1.55
CA LEU A 138 8.29 -3.99 -0.73
C LEU A 138 9.13 -5.09 -1.41
N ARG A 139 8.97 -5.29 -2.73
CA ARG A 139 9.80 -6.22 -3.49
C ARG A 139 11.25 -5.77 -3.47
N ARG A 140 11.55 -4.61 -4.05
CA ARG A 140 12.92 -4.13 -4.24
C ARG A 140 13.68 -3.88 -2.94
N GLU A 141 13.00 -3.48 -1.89
CA GLU A 141 13.64 -3.07 -0.63
C GLU A 141 13.69 -4.20 0.40
N CYS A 142 12.95 -5.30 0.20
CA CYS A 142 12.86 -6.38 1.16
C CYS A 142 12.86 -7.76 0.51
N LEU A 143 11.80 -8.12 -0.24
CA LEU A 143 11.56 -9.50 -0.64
C LEU A 143 12.60 -10.03 -1.64
N ASP A 144 13.17 -9.20 -2.49
CA ASP A 144 14.18 -9.60 -3.47
C ASP A 144 15.55 -9.92 -2.82
N HIS A 145 15.70 -9.61 -1.52
CA HIS A 145 16.92 -9.82 -0.74
C HIS A 145 16.81 -10.96 0.30
N ILE A 146 15.67 -11.64 0.37
CA ILE A 146 15.39 -12.58 1.47
C ILE A 146 14.83 -13.89 0.90
N ILE A 147 15.26 -15.01 1.49
CA ILE A 147 14.71 -16.33 1.20
C ILE A 147 13.51 -16.59 2.12
N ILE A 148 12.37 -16.90 1.51
CA ILE A 148 11.12 -17.18 2.23
C ILE A 148 10.95 -18.68 2.37
N PHE A 149 10.90 -19.16 3.61
CA PHE A 149 10.75 -20.59 3.92
C PHE A 149 9.27 -21.01 4.01
N ASN A 150 8.45 -20.21 4.67
CA ASN A 150 7.03 -20.52 4.94
C ASN A 150 6.23 -19.25 5.24
N GLU A 151 4.93 -19.41 5.46
CA GLU A 151 4.01 -18.33 5.77
C GLU A 151 4.40 -17.56 7.03
N SER A 152 4.77 -18.24 8.10
CA SER A 152 5.17 -17.61 9.38
C SER A 152 6.43 -16.77 9.23
N SER A 153 7.43 -17.27 8.48
CA SER A 153 8.65 -16.50 8.18
C SER A 153 8.33 -15.25 7.36
N LEU A 154 7.46 -15.37 6.36
CA LEU A 154 7.03 -14.23 5.54
C LEU A 154 6.27 -13.20 6.39
N LYS A 155 5.31 -13.61 7.23
CA LYS A 155 4.58 -12.72 8.13
C LYS A 155 5.51 -11.92 9.05
N ARG A 156 6.51 -12.58 9.63
CA ARG A 156 7.51 -11.92 10.49
C ARG A 156 8.32 -10.87 9.73
N ILE A 157 8.81 -11.21 8.54
CA ILE A 157 9.57 -10.29 7.68
C ILE A 157 8.72 -9.09 7.28
N LEU A 158 7.51 -9.33 6.82
CA LEU A 158 6.58 -8.27 6.45
C LEU A 158 6.27 -7.35 7.62
N LYS A 159 6.07 -7.88 8.82
CA LYS A 159 5.84 -7.07 10.02
C LYS A 159 6.98 -6.06 10.23
N THR A 160 8.24 -6.52 10.20
CA THR A 160 9.39 -5.63 10.37
C THR A 160 9.52 -4.61 9.24
N TYR A 161 9.22 -5.00 7.98
CA TYR A 161 9.23 -4.06 6.86
C TYR A 161 8.11 -3.03 6.97
N PHE A 162 6.90 -3.42 7.36
CA PHE A 162 5.78 -2.49 7.55
C PHE A 162 6.07 -1.47 8.66
N GLU A 163 6.67 -1.92 9.76
CA GLU A 163 7.12 -1.02 10.84
C GLU A 163 8.17 -0.02 10.32
N TYR A 164 9.18 -0.50 9.59
CA TYR A 164 10.18 0.36 8.94
C TYR A 164 9.52 1.35 7.98
N HIS A 165 8.65 0.86 7.07
CA HIS A 165 7.95 1.69 6.09
C HIS A 165 7.13 2.79 6.75
N GLN A 166 6.42 2.47 7.83
CA GLN A 166 5.57 3.43 8.56
C GLN A 166 6.37 4.47 9.34
N GLN A 167 7.44 4.04 10.03
CA GLN A 167 8.09 4.86 11.05
C GLN A 167 9.42 5.47 10.60
N SER A 168 10.08 4.89 9.60
CA SER A 168 11.47 5.24 9.28
C SER A 168 11.70 5.58 7.82
N ARG A 169 10.99 4.91 6.90
CA ARG A 169 11.17 5.12 5.48
C ARG A 169 10.69 6.49 5.05
N THR A 170 11.59 7.29 4.50
CA THR A 170 11.28 8.63 4.02
C THR A 170 10.65 8.60 2.61
N HIS A 171 9.73 9.51 2.38
CA HIS A 171 9.05 9.67 1.10
C HIS A 171 9.19 11.10 0.57
N LEU A 172 9.67 11.23 -0.66
CA LEU A 172 9.82 12.56 -1.30
C LEU A 172 8.50 13.33 -1.37
N SER A 173 7.40 12.64 -1.61
CA SER A 173 6.06 13.27 -1.65
C SER A 173 5.49 13.65 -0.28
N LEU A 174 6.18 13.31 0.79
CA LEU A 174 5.90 13.73 2.17
C LEU A 174 7.00 14.65 2.69
N GLU A 175 7.68 15.37 1.81
CA GLU A 175 8.79 16.28 2.16
C GLU A 175 9.91 15.57 2.94
N LYS A 176 10.21 14.33 2.52
CA LYS A 176 11.16 13.42 3.17
C LYS A 176 10.75 12.94 4.58
N ASP A 177 9.48 13.11 4.94
CA ASP A 177 8.93 12.53 6.17
C ASP A 177 8.49 11.06 5.96
N ALA A 178 8.29 10.33 7.06
CA ALA A 178 7.70 8.99 7.05
C ALA A 178 6.16 9.06 7.07
N PRO A 179 5.45 7.98 6.70
CA PRO A 179 3.99 7.90 6.83
C PRO A 179 3.49 8.22 8.24
N ALA A 180 4.14 7.72 9.29
CA ALA A 180 3.99 8.19 10.65
C ALA A 180 4.99 9.33 10.86
N SER A 181 4.49 10.57 10.91
CA SER A 181 5.34 11.76 11.04
C SER A 181 6.21 11.68 12.30
N ARG A 182 7.46 12.10 12.16
CA ARG A 182 8.42 12.15 13.25
C ARG A 182 8.85 13.58 13.53
N ALA A 183 9.01 13.91 14.80
CA ALA A 183 9.63 15.17 15.18
C ALA A 183 11.08 15.23 14.69
N VAL A 184 11.50 16.40 14.21
CA VAL A 184 12.90 16.67 13.88
C VAL A 184 13.73 16.62 15.16
N GLN A 185 14.77 15.80 15.16
CA GLN A 185 15.71 15.71 16.29
C GLN A 185 16.81 16.75 16.14
N LEU A 186 16.82 17.73 16.99
CA LEU A 186 17.82 18.80 17.01
C LEU A 186 19.21 18.28 17.41
N PRO A 187 20.31 18.94 16.98
CA PRO A 187 21.68 18.54 17.30
C PRO A 187 21.96 18.40 18.81
N GLU A 188 21.30 19.20 19.65
CA GLU A 188 21.43 19.22 21.10
C GLU A 188 21.00 17.89 21.78
N LEU A 189 20.21 17.07 21.08
CA LEU A 189 19.79 15.75 21.57
C LEU A 189 20.91 14.70 21.56
N GLY A 190 22.09 15.05 21.04
CA GLY A 190 23.27 14.22 21.09
C GLY A 190 23.72 13.64 19.75
N LYS A 191 24.51 12.56 19.81
CA LYS A 191 25.10 11.93 18.61
C LYS A 191 24.07 11.17 17.82
N VAL A 192 24.24 11.15 16.49
CA VAL A 192 23.45 10.29 15.60
C VAL A 192 23.91 8.85 15.78
N ILE A 193 22.97 7.97 16.09
CA ILE A 193 23.18 6.52 16.13
C ILE A 193 22.36 5.84 15.04
N GLU A 194 22.88 4.74 14.57
CA GLU A 194 22.29 3.88 13.55
C GLU A 194 21.62 2.68 14.20
N LEU A 195 20.36 2.44 13.84
CA LEU A 195 19.55 1.34 14.34
C LEU A 195 19.15 0.45 13.19
N PRO A 196 19.67 -0.81 13.10
CA PRO A 196 19.32 -1.73 12.03
C PRO A 196 17.81 -2.01 11.99
N GLN A 197 17.26 -2.05 10.78
CA GLN A 197 15.86 -2.37 10.48
C GLN A 197 15.80 -3.49 9.43
N VAL A 198 14.71 -4.26 9.43
CA VAL A 198 14.47 -5.30 8.41
C VAL A 198 15.66 -6.27 8.28
N GLY A 199 16.19 -6.76 9.41
CA GLY A 199 17.32 -7.66 9.42
C GLY A 199 18.64 -7.04 8.94
N GLY A 200 18.79 -5.72 9.02
CA GLY A 200 20.00 -5.00 8.59
C GLY A 200 19.95 -4.51 7.14
N LEU A 201 18.87 -4.78 6.40
CA LEU A 201 18.71 -4.25 5.03
C LEU A 201 18.53 -2.73 5.01
N HIS A 202 17.99 -2.17 6.07
CA HIS A 202 17.76 -0.74 6.23
C HIS A 202 18.17 -0.26 7.60
N HIS A 203 18.24 1.05 7.77
CA HIS A 203 18.63 1.67 9.03
C HIS A 203 17.70 2.83 9.37
N ARG A 204 17.48 3.00 10.68
CA ARG A 204 16.86 4.19 11.27
C ARG A 204 17.94 4.96 11.98
N TYR A 205 17.94 6.26 11.82
CA TYR A 205 18.87 7.16 12.48
C TYR A 205 18.15 7.96 13.55
N GLU A 206 18.72 7.98 14.75
CA GLU A 206 18.21 8.73 15.88
C GLU A 206 19.36 9.45 16.60
N ARG A 207 19.04 10.56 17.26
CA ARG A 207 19.98 11.19 18.16
C ARG A 207 19.78 10.66 19.58
N ARG A 208 20.88 10.36 20.26
CA ARG A 208 20.88 9.97 21.66
C ARG A 208 21.95 10.74 22.43
N ALA A 209 21.59 11.19 23.63
CA ALA A 209 22.57 11.70 24.60
C ALA A 209 23.59 10.60 24.89
N ALA A 210 24.85 11.00 25.13
CA ALA A 210 25.93 10.09 25.49
C ALA A 210 25.75 9.57 26.89
#